data_6797a806a7945973d533de737d82598c
#
_entry.id   6797a806a7945973d533de737d82598c
#
_cell.length_a   1.000
_cell.length_b   1.000
_cell.length_c   1.000
_cell.angle_alpha   90.00
_cell.angle_beta   90.00
_cell.angle_gamma   90.00
#
_symmetry.space_group_name_H-M   'P 1'
#
loop_
_entity.id
_entity.type
_entity.pdbx_description
1 polymer ?
#
loop_
_entity_poly.entity_id
_entity_poly.type
_entity_poly.pdbx_seq_one_letter_code
_entity_poly.pdbx_strand_id
1 'polypeptide(L)'
;MTDESISIDTGTDELLCAIRDRVAVITLNRPEARNSLSDYLTPALRRMIKRNGDDPDVGALLITGAGSAFCSGGDVKGMGSNSAAPDMSFSDKVARLKERQRTLTGILVSVRKPT
;
A
#
# COMPACT_ATOMS: atom_id res chain seq x y z
N MET A 1 -10.35 -28.52 9.27
CA MET A 1 -9.63 -27.56 8.47
C MET A 1 -9.54 -26.23 9.21
N THR A 2 -8.39 -25.75 9.34
CA THR A 2 -8.17 -24.53 10.09
C THR A 2 -8.16 -23.34 9.15
N ASP A 3 -8.95 -22.34 9.50
CA ASP A 3 -8.93 -21.04 8.81
C ASP A 3 -7.81 -20.17 9.36
N GLU A 4 -6.66 -20.79 9.57
CA GLU A 4 -5.54 -20.05 10.16
C GLU A 4 -5.02 -19.01 9.19
N SER A 5 -5.01 -17.78 9.65
CA SER A 5 -4.31 -16.70 8.95
C SER A 5 -3.09 -16.28 9.77
N ILE A 6 -2.02 -15.99 9.07
CA ILE A 6 -0.78 -15.51 9.66
C ILE A 6 -0.73 -14.01 9.47
N SER A 7 -0.82 -13.27 10.56
CA SER A 7 -0.70 -11.81 10.50
C SER A 7 0.75 -11.40 10.33
N ILE A 8 0.98 -10.44 9.45
CA ILE A 8 2.29 -9.90 9.17
C ILE A 8 2.33 -8.44 9.62
N ASP A 9 3.38 -8.08 10.35
CA ASP A 9 3.59 -6.70 10.77
C ASP A 9 3.96 -5.85 9.55
N THR A 10 3.13 -4.86 9.24
CA THR A 10 3.35 -3.95 8.11
C THR A 10 4.12 -2.70 8.51
N GLY A 11 4.32 -2.48 9.80
CA GLY A 11 4.98 -1.28 10.32
C GLY A 11 4.04 -0.10 10.53
N THR A 12 2.77 -0.24 10.22
CA THR A 12 1.76 0.82 10.43
C THR A 12 0.37 0.21 10.59
N ASP A 13 -0.49 0.90 11.31
CA ASP A 13 -1.90 0.50 11.43
C ASP A 13 -2.71 0.84 10.17
N GLU A 14 -2.17 1.64 9.27
CA GLU A 14 -2.85 2.05 8.05
C GLU A 14 -2.86 0.96 6.98
N LEU A 15 -2.13 -0.12 7.20
CA LEU A 15 -2.08 -1.26 6.29
C LEU A 15 -2.05 -2.54 7.11
N LEU A 16 -2.90 -3.48 6.74
CA LEU A 16 -2.93 -4.81 7.34
C LEU A 16 -2.49 -5.84 6.32
N CYS A 17 -1.83 -6.89 6.77
CA CYS A 17 -1.43 -7.99 5.90
C CYS A 17 -1.59 -9.32 6.65
N ALA A 18 -2.23 -10.27 6.00
CA ALA A 18 -2.37 -11.63 6.53
C ALA A 18 -2.25 -12.63 5.39
N ILE A 19 -1.68 -13.80 5.68
CA ILE A 19 -1.60 -14.88 4.70
C ILE A 19 -2.57 -15.97 5.12
N ARG A 20 -3.43 -16.35 4.19
CA ARG A 20 -4.43 -17.42 4.39
C ARG A 20 -4.53 -18.22 3.11
N ASP A 21 -4.40 -19.55 3.24
CA ASP A 21 -4.50 -20.47 2.10
C ASP A 21 -3.59 -20.06 0.94
N ARG A 22 -2.38 -19.64 1.26
CA ARG A 22 -1.36 -19.16 0.31
C ARG A 22 -1.74 -17.87 -0.42
N VAL A 23 -2.73 -17.15 0.07
CA VAL A 23 -3.09 -15.83 -0.44
C VAL A 23 -2.68 -14.78 0.57
N ALA A 24 -1.87 -13.82 0.14
CA ALA A 24 -1.55 -12.66 0.96
C ALA A 24 -2.67 -11.64 0.80
N VAL A 25 -3.42 -11.42 1.86
CA VAL A 25 -4.51 -10.43 1.88
C VAL A 25 -3.93 -9.14 2.46
N ILE A 26 -3.81 -8.14 1.61
CA ILE A 26 -3.27 -6.82 1.98
C ILE A 26 -4.45 -5.85 2.03
N THR A 27 -4.74 -5.32 3.22
CA THR A 27 -5.90 -4.47 3.44
C THR A 27 -5.48 -3.04 3.70
N LEU A 28 -5.93 -2.12 2.84
CA LEU A 28 -5.76 -0.69 3.07
C LEU A 28 -6.68 -0.31 4.23
N ASN A 29 -6.13 0.25 5.30
CA ASN A 29 -6.86 0.44 6.56
C ASN A 29 -6.90 1.91 6.98
N ARG A 30 -7.43 2.75 6.09
CA ARG A 30 -7.73 4.15 6.37
C ARG A 30 -9.17 4.46 5.97
N PRO A 31 -10.17 3.74 6.53
CA PRO A 31 -11.56 3.90 6.09
C PRO A 31 -12.09 5.32 6.29
N GLU A 32 -11.63 6.04 7.29
CA GLU A 32 -12.00 7.44 7.56
C GLU A 32 -11.51 8.39 6.47
N ALA A 33 -10.50 7.98 5.70
CA ALA A 33 -9.95 8.75 4.60
C ALA A 33 -10.16 8.04 3.25
N ARG A 34 -11.11 7.11 3.19
CA ARG A 34 -11.42 6.29 2.02
C ARG A 34 -10.20 5.57 1.47
N ASN A 35 -9.31 5.16 2.38
CA ASN A 35 -8.09 4.43 2.06
C ASN A 35 -7.17 5.17 1.09
N SER A 36 -7.11 6.50 1.22
CA SER A 36 -6.19 7.29 0.41
C SER A 36 -4.74 6.94 0.74
N LEU A 37 -3.87 7.05 -0.27
CA LEU A 37 -2.47 6.71 -0.14
C LEU A 37 -1.74 7.79 0.63
N SER A 38 -1.34 7.48 1.86
CA SER A 38 -0.61 8.41 2.74
C SER A 38 0.88 8.17 2.67
N ASP A 39 1.64 9.03 3.36
CA ASP A 39 3.09 8.88 3.49
C ASP A 39 3.49 7.63 4.30
N TYR A 40 2.59 7.08 5.10
CA TYR A 40 2.84 5.86 5.88
C TYR A 40 2.33 4.62 5.17
N LEU A 41 1.15 4.70 4.56
CA LEU A 41 0.53 3.56 3.88
C LEU A 41 1.30 3.17 2.62
N THR A 42 1.70 4.13 1.82
CA THR A 42 2.32 3.85 0.52
C THR A 42 3.62 3.06 0.63
N PRO A 43 4.60 3.44 1.50
CA PRO A 43 5.81 2.62 1.65
C PRO A 43 5.51 1.25 2.23
N ALA A 44 4.57 1.15 3.16
CA ALA A 44 4.18 -0.13 3.75
C ALA A 44 3.57 -1.05 2.70
N LEU A 45 2.68 -0.52 1.87
CA LEU A 45 2.07 -1.26 0.77
C LEU A 45 3.12 -1.79 -0.20
N ARG A 46 4.07 -0.94 -0.58
CA ARG A 46 5.16 -1.31 -1.46
C ARG A 46 5.99 -2.47 -0.87
N ARG A 47 6.32 -2.38 0.42
CA ARG A 47 7.06 -3.44 1.10
C ARG A 47 6.30 -4.76 1.12
N MET A 48 5.00 -4.69 1.39
CA MET A 48 4.18 -5.91 1.47
C MET A 48 3.98 -6.56 0.10
N ILE A 49 3.83 -5.78 -0.94
CA ILE A 49 3.74 -6.31 -2.30
C ILE A 49 5.04 -7.05 -2.66
N LYS A 50 6.18 -6.43 -2.40
CA LYS A 50 7.47 -7.06 -2.70
C LYS A 50 7.69 -8.31 -1.86
N ARG A 51 7.48 -8.22 -0.56
CA ARG A 51 7.68 -9.34 0.35
C ARG A 51 6.85 -10.55 -0.06
N ASN A 52 5.56 -10.34 -0.28
CA ASN A 52 4.66 -11.44 -0.62
C ASN A 52 4.86 -11.90 -2.06
N GLY A 53 5.27 -11.00 -2.94
CA GLY A 53 5.62 -11.36 -4.31
C GLY A 53 6.84 -12.26 -4.39
N ASP A 54 7.78 -12.12 -3.45
CA ASP A 54 9.01 -12.91 -3.41
C ASP A 54 8.88 -14.20 -2.54
N ASP A 55 7.81 -14.31 -1.77
CA ASP A 55 7.64 -15.44 -0.83
C ASP A 55 7.13 -16.68 -1.57
N PRO A 56 7.89 -17.78 -1.59
CA PRO A 56 7.45 -19.00 -2.28
C PRO A 56 6.21 -19.66 -1.67
N ASP A 57 5.90 -19.36 -0.41
CA ASP A 57 4.69 -19.90 0.25
C ASP A 57 3.43 -19.11 -0.11
N VAL A 58 3.56 -17.98 -0.78
CA VAL A 58 2.44 -17.16 -1.23
C VAL A 58 2.19 -17.41 -2.71
N GLY A 59 0.97 -17.82 -3.06
CA GLY A 59 0.60 -18.09 -4.44
C GLY A 59 -0.10 -16.95 -5.15
N ALA A 60 -0.71 -16.03 -4.40
CA ALA A 60 -1.43 -14.89 -4.96
C ALA A 60 -1.48 -13.75 -3.94
N LEU A 61 -1.67 -12.52 -4.43
CA LEU A 61 -1.89 -11.34 -3.60
C LEU A 61 -3.31 -10.83 -3.84
N LEU A 62 -4.01 -10.51 -2.77
CA LEU A 62 -5.32 -9.86 -2.81
C LEU A 62 -5.21 -8.52 -2.10
N ILE A 63 -5.43 -7.43 -2.82
CA ILE A 63 -5.40 -6.08 -2.24
C ILE A 63 -6.83 -5.60 -2.13
N THR A 64 -7.23 -5.20 -0.93
CA THR A 64 -8.59 -4.75 -0.65
C THR A 64 -8.56 -3.53 0.26
N GLY A 65 -9.71 -2.93 0.48
CA GLY A 65 -9.84 -1.77 1.35
C GLY A 65 -10.83 -2.02 2.48
N ALA A 66 -10.49 -1.54 3.67
CA ALA A 66 -11.40 -1.56 4.81
C ALA A 66 -12.51 -0.53 4.59
N GLY A 67 -13.72 -0.85 5.07
CA GLY A 67 -14.85 0.06 4.96
C GLY A 67 -15.52 0.01 3.59
N SER A 68 -16.11 1.13 3.17
CA SER A 68 -16.96 1.20 1.99
C SER A 68 -16.23 1.52 0.69
N ALA A 69 -14.95 1.94 0.77
CA ALA A 69 -14.18 2.31 -0.41
C ALA A 69 -12.92 1.45 -0.51
N PHE A 70 -12.49 1.18 -1.74
CA PHE A 70 -11.21 0.51 -1.95
C PHE A 70 -10.05 1.48 -1.71
N CYS A 71 -9.94 2.50 -2.52
CA CYS A 71 -8.87 3.50 -2.43
C CYS A 71 -9.31 4.75 -3.20
N SER A 72 -9.16 5.92 -2.58
CA SER A 72 -9.52 7.19 -3.22
C SER A 72 -8.35 7.85 -3.97
N GLY A 73 -7.17 7.23 -3.94
CA GLY A 73 -6.00 7.78 -4.60
C GLY A 73 -5.04 8.43 -3.62
N GLY A 74 -4.34 9.47 -4.05
CA GLY A 74 -3.39 10.17 -3.21
C GLY A 74 -4.05 10.93 -2.08
N ASP A 75 -3.32 11.15 -0.98
CA ASP A 75 -3.80 11.91 0.16
C ASP A 75 -3.82 13.40 -0.18
N VAL A 76 -5.01 13.94 -0.44
CA VAL A 76 -5.21 15.32 -0.84
C VAL A 76 -4.74 16.30 0.23
N LYS A 77 -4.94 15.95 1.50
CA LYS A 77 -4.50 16.80 2.62
C LYS A 77 -2.98 16.94 2.64
N GLY A 78 -2.28 15.83 2.45
CA GLY A 78 -0.82 15.87 2.39
C GLY A 78 -0.31 16.62 1.17
N MET A 79 -1.02 16.56 0.05
CA MET A 79 -0.63 17.24 -1.17
C MET A 79 -0.86 18.75 -1.11
N GLY A 80 -1.93 19.18 -0.42
CA GLY A 80 -2.32 20.58 -0.40
C GLY A 80 -1.71 21.42 0.70
N SER A 81 -1.13 20.81 1.72
CA SER A 81 -0.79 21.50 2.96
C SER A 81 0.65 21.99 3.08
N ASN A 82 1.55 21.59 2.24
CA ASN A 82 2.99 21.87 2.34
C ASN A 82 3.64 21.39 3.65
N SER A 83 2.90 20.70 4.49
CA SER A 83 3.38 20.34 5.82
C SER A 83 4.53 19.34 5.77
N ALA A 84 4.60 18.51 4.74
CA ALA A 84 5.62 17.47 4.63
C ALA A 84 6.95 18.01 4.08
N ALA A 85 6.93 19.10 3.32
CA ALA A 85 8.11 19.68 2.69
C ALA A 85 7.85 21.15 2.35
N PRO A 86 7.79 22.03 3.36
CA PRO A 86 7.42 23.43 3.14
C PRO A 86 8.38 24.20 2.23
N ASP A 87 9.66 23.81 2.23
CA ASP A 87 10.69 24.48 1.44
C ASP A 87 10.88 23.88 0.05
N MET A 88 10.12 22.86 -0.29
CA MET A 88 10.25 22.20 -1.58
C MET A 88 9.54 23.01 -2.67
N SER A 89 10.20 23.21 -3.81
CA SER A 89 9.60 23.88 -4.95
C SER A 89 8.47 23.06 -5.55
N PHE A 90 7.60 23.72 -6.33
CA PHE A 90 6.50 23.02 -7.00
C PHE A 90 7.01 21.90 -7.92
N SER A 91 8.07 22.17 -8.70
CA SER A 91 8.64 21.16 -9.58
C SER A 91 9.22 19.97 -8.82
N ASP A 92 9.84 20.22 -7.66
CA ASP A 92 10.35 19.14 -6.82
C ASP A 92 9.22 18.31 -6.21
N LYS A 93 8.11 18.96 -5.82
CA LYS A 93 6.94 18.25 -5.31
C LYS A 93 6.32 17.35 -6.38
N VAL A 94 6.25 17.83 -7.61
CA VAL A 94 5.76 17.04 -8.74
C VAL A 94 6.68 15.86 -9.01
N ALA A 95 7.99 16.07 -9.01
CA ALA A 95 8.97 15.02 -9.23
C ALA A 95 8.87 13.94 -8.14
N ARG A 96 8.71 14.35 -6.89
CA ARG A 96 8.55 13.43 -5.76
C ARG A 96 7.28 12.61 -5.89
N LEU A 97 6.17 13.23 -6.27
CA LEU A 97 4.91 12.54 -6.47
C LEU A 97 5.02 11.53 -7.61
N LYS A 98 5.62 11.91 -8.73
CA LYS A 98 5.85 11.00 -9.86
C LYS A 98 6.67 9.78 -9.44
N GLU A 99 7.72 9.99 -8.67
CA GLU A 99 8.58 8.90 -8.21
C GLU A 99 7.81 7.95 -7.30
N ARG A 100 7.00 8.47 -6.38
CA ARG A 100 6.18 7.64 -5.49
C ARG A 100 5.18 6.81 -6.28
N GLN A 101 4.50 7.40 -7.24
CA GLN A 101 3.55 6.68 -8.09
C GLN A 101 4.25 5.64 -8.94
N ARG A 102 5.36 6.00 -9.55
CA ARG A 102 6.13 5.11 -10.40
C ARG A 102 6.63 3.88 -9.64
N THR A 103 7.17 4.08 -8.44
CA THR A 103 7.72 2.96 -7.65
C THR A 103 6.63 2.04 -7.15
N LEU A 104 5.47 2.55 -6.77
CA LEU A 104 4.34 1.73 -6.34
C LEU A 104 3.78 0.93 -7.52
N THR A 105 3.49 1.59 -8.61
CA THR A 105 2.95 0.95 -9.81
C THR A 105 3.95 -0.05 -10.39
N GLY A 106 5.24 0.32 -10.40
CA GLY A 106 6.29 -0.55 -10.89
C GLY A 106 6.41 -1.84 -10.11
N ILE A 107 6.28 -1.80 -8.78
CA ILE A 107 6.34 -3.03 -7.96
C ILE A 107 5.14 -3.94 -8.27
N LEU A 108 3.96 -3.38 -8.47
CA LEU A 108 2.78 -4.17 -8.86
C LEU A 108 2.99 -4.88 -10.20
N VAL A 109 3.54 -4.17 -11.17
CA VAL A 109 3.79 -4.74 -12.50
C VAL A 109 4.87 -5.83 -12.44
N SER A 110 5.84 -5.70 -11.53
CA SER A 110 6.94 -6.66 -11.43
C SER A 110 6.56 -7.96 -10.71
N VAL A 111 5.44 -7.99 -10.00
CA VAL A 111 4.99 -9.21 -9.31
C VAL A 111 4.59 -10.27 -10.32
N ARG A 112 5.14 -11.48 -10.16
CA ARG A 112 4.89 -12.60 -11.08
C ARG A 112 3.76 -13.51 -10.62
N LYS A 113 2.97 -13.07 -9.68
CA LYS A 113 1.84 -13.82 -9.11
C LYS A 113 0.54 -13.13 -9.44
N PRO A 114 -0.58 -13.86 -9.50
CA PRO A 114 -1.89 -13.23 -9.61
C PRO A 114 -2.08 -12.20 -8.49
N THR A 115 -2.57 -11.05 -8.87
CA THR A 115 -2.78 -9.94 -7.93
C THR A 115 -4.14 -9.29 -8.19
#